data_ce565a5cb0798e07c5fadff426828811
#
_entry.id   ce565a5cb0798e07c5fadff426828811
#
_cell.length_a   1.000
_cell.length_b   1.000
_cell.length_c   1.000
_cell.angle_alpha   90.00
_cell.angle_beta   90.00
_cell.angle_gamma   90.00
#
_symmetry.space_group_name_H-M   'P 1'
#
loop_
_entity.id
_entity.type
_entity.pdbx_description
1 polymer ?
#
loop_
_entity_poly.entity_id
_entity_poly.type
_entity_poly.pdbx_seq_one_letter_code
_entity_poly.pdbx_strand_id
1 'polypeptide(L)'
;KLKSKIVTIAAHQLQCDVASIHYQGGHMVSADGRQISWSDIIELAHRQIHGLPDGMDPGLASFDIMQVPTGGDLPKNGKVHMYPCYSFEFHLALVAFDPIIGKPEIRSYTIGHDCGTAINPAIVSGMTYGGIAHGIGAALLEEFAYDESGQLMTQSFLDYLMPSSHEVPDIQ
;
A
#
# COMPACT_ATOMS: atom_id res chain seq x y z
N LYS A 1 21.32 -1.34 6.25
CA LYS A 1 22.32 -2.26 5.67
C LYS A 1 22.75 -1.84 4.26
N LEU A 2 21.89 -1.87 3.24
CA LEU A 2 22.27 -1.54 1.86
C LEU A 2 22.75 -0.10 1.69
N LYS A 3 22.01 0.88 2.24
CA LYS A 3 22.40 2.29 2.23
C LYS A 3 23.79 2.50 2.86
N SER A 4 24.05 1.88 3.99
CA SER A 4 25.36 1.95 4.67
C SER A 4 26.47 1.43 3.76
N LYS A 5 26.27 0.27 3.12
CA LYS A 5 27.24 -0.33 2.18
C LYS A 5 27.57 0.62 1.02
N ILE A 6 26.54 1.20 0.40
CA ILE A 6 26.69 2.15 -0.71
C ILE A 6 27.51 3.38 -0.29
N VAL A 7 27.18 3.96 0.84
CA VAL A 7 27.90 5.14 1.38
C VAL A 7 29.35 4.79 1.69
N THR A 8 29.62 3.60 2.22
CA THR A 8 31.00 3.14 2.48
C THR A 8 31.81 2.97 1.20
N ILE A 9 31.22 2.41 0.14
CA ILE A 9 31.87 2.28 -1.19
C ILE A 9 32.18 3.68 -1.74
N ALA A 10 31.23 4.61 -1.68
CA ALA A 10 31.40 5.97 -2.16
C ALA A 10 32.51 6.71 -1.39
N ALA A 11 32.51 6.62 -0.06
CA ALA A 11 33.51 7.24 0.79
C ALA A 11 34.94 6.69 0.51
N HIS A 12 35.05 5.37 0.31
CA HIS A 12 36.31 4.73 -0.06
C HIS A 12 36.85 5.26 -1.40
N GLN A 13 35.99 5.30 -2.43
CA GLN A 13 36.38 5.80 -3.76
C GLN A 13 36.72 7.29 -3.76
N LEU A 14 35.97 8.07 -3.02
CA LEU A 14 36.17 9.52 -2.91
C LEU A 14 37.24 9.90 -1.86
N GLN A 15 37.82 8.92 -1.14
CA GLN A 15 38.83 9.12 -0.11
C GLN A 15 38.38 10.17 0.93
N CYS A 16 37.18 10.00 1.47
CA CYS A 16 36.62 10.91 2.44
C CYS A 16 35.88 10.15 3.57
N ASP A 17 35.45 10.88 4.59
CA ASP A 17 34.69 10.30 5.69
C ASP A 17 33.29 9.87 5.22
N VAL A 18 32.83 8.72 5.68
CA VAL A 18 31.47 8.18 5.44
C VAL A 18 30.39 9.18 5.85
N ALA A 19 30.61 9.91 6.94
CA ALA A 19 29.68 10.91 7.44
C ALA A 19 29.55 12.14 6.52
N SER A 20 30.51 12.37 5.62
CA SER A 20 30.49 13.49 4.67
C SER A 20 29.71 13.19 3.39
N ILE A 21 29.28 11.93 3.17
CA ILE A 21 28.61 11.51 1.96
C ILE A 21 27.10 11.70 2.08
N HIS A 22 26.52 12.32 1.05
CA HIS A 22 25.08 12.43 0.87
C HIS A 22 24.67 12.11 -0.56
N TYR A 23 23.40 11.71 -0.76
CA TYR A 23 22.84 11.42 -2.07
C TYR A 23 22.23 12.68 -2.67
N GLN A 24 22.62 12.99 -3.92
CA GLN A 24 22.08 14.13 -4.67
C GLN A 24 22.04 13.83 -6.17
N GLY A 25 20.88 13.94 -6.80
CA GLY A 25 20.71 13.88 -8.25
C GLY A 25 21.31 12.66 -8.95
N GLY A 26 21.23 11.47 -8.37
CA GLY A 26 21.81 10.24 -8.94
C GLY A 26 23.29 10.02 -8.62
N HIS A 27 23.87 10.83 -7.74
CA HIS A 27 25.28 10.75 -7.33
C HIS A 27 25.39 10.68 -5.81
N MET A 28 26.46 10.05 -5.34
CA MET A 28 26.95 10.21 -3.98
C MET A 28 27.98 11.34 -3.98
N VAL A 29 27.74 12.36 -3.16
CA VAL A 29 28.51 13.61 -3.12
C VAL A 29 29.13 13.77 -1.76
N SER A 30 30.42 14.09 -1.73
CA SER A 30 31.17 14.43 -0.50
C SER A 30 31.05 15.91 -0.15
N ALA A 31 31.35 16.28 1.07
CA ALA A 31 31.28 17.68 1.53
C ALA A 31 32.18 18.65 0.75
N ASP A 32 33.25 18.17 0.15
CA ASP A 32 34.17 18.98 -0.70
C ASP A 32 33.74 19.02 -2.19
N GLY A 33 32.58 18.46 -2.53
CA GLY A 33 31.98 18.50 -3.88
C GLY A 33 32.46 17.41 -4.83
N ARG A 34 33.34 16.49 -4.42
CA ARG A 34 33.65 15.29 -5.24
C ARG A 34 32.43 14.38 -5.29
N GLN A 35 32.24 13.73 -6.43
CA GLN A 35 31.06 12.88 -6.61
C GLN A 35 31.39 11.58 -7.36
N ILE A 36 30.60 10.55 -7.08
CA ILE A 36 30.60 9.29 -7.80
C ILE A 36 29.17 8.95 -8.21
N SER A 37 29.02 8.51 -9.46
CA SER A 37 27.68 8.16 -9.96
C SER A 37 27.15 6.86 -9.39
N TRP A 38 25.83 6.71 -9.39
CA TRP A 38 25.18 5.46 -9.02
C TRP A 38 25.63 4.28 -9.89
N SER A 39 25.84 4.51 -11.20
CA SER A 39 26.36 3.51 -12.14
C SER A 39 27.75 3.02 -11.75
N ASP A 40 28.65 3.91 -11.39
CA ASP A 40 30.02 3.54 -11.00
C ASP A 40 30.01 2.72 -9.70
N ILE A 41 29.15 3.06 -8.75
CA ILE A 41 29.01 2.28 -7.50
C ILE A 41 28.50 0.87 -7.81
N ILE A 42 27.55 0.71 -8.72
CA ILE A 42 27.04 -0.59 -9.14
C ILE A 42 28.15 -1.40 -9.84
N GLU A 43 28.89 -0.75 -10.73
CA GLU A 43 30.02 -1.38 -11.42
C GLU A 43 31.09 -1.86 -10.44
N LEU A 44 31.51 -1.04 -9.48
CA LEU A 44 32.44 -1.41 -8.42
C LEU A 44 31.92 -2.58 -7.60
N ALA A 45 30.66 -2.53 -7.19
CA ALA A 45 30.10 -3.56 -6.33
C ALA A 45 29.96 -4.93 -7.01
N HIS A 46 29.76 -4.98 -8.34
CA HIS A 46 29.43 -6.21 -9.06
C HIS A 46 30.51 -6.69 -10.02
N ARG A 47 31.37 -5.81 -10.55
CA ARG A 47 32.36 -6.14 -11.57
C ARG A 47 33.77 -5.78 -11.19
N GLN A 48 33.98 -4.62 -10.59
CA GLN A 48 35.31 -4.13 -10.22
C GLN A 48 35.57 -4.34 -8.73
N ILE A 49 35.35 -5.56 -8.26
CA ILE A 49 35.40 -5.93 -6.84
C ILE A 49 36.73 -5.60 -6.14
N HIS A 50 37.82 -5.49 -6.90
CA HIS A 50 39.13 -5.08 -6.37
C HIS A 50 39.18 -3.62 -5.91
N GLY A 51 38.22 -2.80 -6.33
CA GLY A 51 38.04 -1.42 -5.89
C GLY A 51 37.18 -1.26 -4.63
N LEU A 52 36.67 -2.35 -4.06
CA LEU A 52 35.90 -2.31 -2.82
C LEU A 52 36.80 -2.14 -1.60
N PRO A 53 36.26 -1.58 -0.49
CA PRO A 53 36.96 -1.57 0.80
C PRO A 53 37.34 -2.97 1.24
N ASP A 54 38.50 -3.08 1.94
CA ASP A 54 38.96 -4.36 2.47
C ASP A 54 37.92 -5.05 3.35
N GLY A 55 37.69 -6.33 3.11
CA GLY A 55 36.73 -7.14 3.85
C GLY A 55 35.25 -6.89 3.49
N MET A 56 34.97 -6.12 2.44
CA MET A 56 33.62 -5.91 1.97
C MET A 56 33.21 -6.95 0.93
N ASP A 57 32.13 -7.67 1.16
CA ASP A 57 31.58 -8.63 0.20
C ASP A 57 31.09 -7.94 -1.08
N PRO A 58 31.30 -8.52 -2.27
CA PRO A 58 30.73 -8.02 -3.52
C PRO A 58 29.20 -7.94 -3.52
N GLY A 59 28.66 -7.19 -4.50
CA GLY A 59 27.24 -7.06 -4.76
C GLY A 59 26.51 -6.05 -3.85
N LEU A 60 25.36 -5.57 -4.33
CA LEU A 60 24.46 -4.66 -3.64
C LEU A 60 23.14 -5.38 -3.29
N ALA A 61 23.25 -6.45 -2.52
CA ALA A 61 22.12 -7.18 -1.98
C ALA A 61 22.05 -7.08 -0.47
N SER A 62 20.88 -7.03 0.07
CA SER A 62 20.64 -7.09 1.52
C SER A 62 19.39 -7.89 1.78
N PHE A 63 19.48 -8.80 2.74
CA PHE A 63 18.37 -9.57 3.23
C PHE A 63 18.10 -9.20 4.68
N ASP A 64 16.81 -9.04 4.99
CA ASP A 64 16.37 -8.78 6.36
C ASP A 64 15.06 -9.53 6.63
N ILE A 65 14.92 -10.05 7.82
CA ILE A 65 13.71 -10.73 8.28
C ILE A 65 13.07 -9.85 9.35
N MET A 66 11.87 -9.38 9.06
CA MET A 66 11.03 -8.74 10.05
C MET A 66 10.07 -9.78 10.64
N GLN A 67 10.24 -10.07 11.91
CA GLN A 67 9.28 -10.91 12.64
C GLN A 67 8.16 -10.03 13.16
N VAL A 68 6.95 -10.27 12.67
CA VAL A 68 5.75 -9.61 13.18
C VAL A 68 5.39 -10.27 14.53
N PRO A 69 5.07 -9.48 15.58
CA PRO A 69 4.87 -10.01 16.95
C PRO A 69 3.58 -10.83 17.13
N THR A 70 2.86 -11.12 16.05
CA THR A 70 1.59 -11.88 16.06
C THR A 70 1.57 -12.89 14.92
N GLY A 71 0.82 -13.99 15.08
CA GLY A 71 0.56 -14.96 14.02
C GLY A 71 1.47 -16.17 13.97
N GLY A 72 2.38 -16.36 14.93
CA GLY A 72 3.27 -17.53 14.99
C GLY A 72 2.80 -18.66 15.92
N ASP A 73 1.84 -18.39 16.79
CA ASP A 73 1.38 -19.37 17.76
C ASP A 73 0.28 -20.27 17.20
N LEU A 74 0.36 -21.56 17.57
CA LEU A 74 -0.75 -22.48 17.32
C LEU A 74 -2.02 -21.98 18.01
N PRO A 75 -3.20 -22.17 17.40
CA PRO A 75 -4.46 -21.71 17.98
C PRO A 75 -4.66 -22.29 19.37
N LYS A 76 -4.81 -21.44 20.37
CA LYS A 76 -5.27 -21.83 21.68
C LYS A 76 -6.77 -21.58 21.77
N ASN A 77 -7.56 -22.61 22.13
CA ASN A 77 -9.01 -22.50 22.23
C ASN A 77 -9.74 -22.11 20.92
N GLY A 78 -9.19 -22.50 19.77
CA GLY A 78 -9.78 -22.21 18.46
C GLY A 78 -9.68 -20.73 18.02
N LYS A 79 -8.93 -19.89 18.74
CA LYS A 79 -8.74 -18.47 18.41
C LYS A 79 -7.31 -18.23 17.94
N VAL A 80 -7.17 -17.50 16.86
CA VAL A 80 -5.89 -17.10 16.27
C VAL A 80 -5.85 -15.58 16.13
N HIS A 81 -4.76 -14.96 16.57
CA HIS A 81 -4.46 -13.57 16.23
C HIS A 81 -3.78 -13.52 14.87
N MET A 82 -4.56 -13.34 13.80
CA MET A 82 -4.04 -13.37 12.43
C MET A 82 -3.34 -12.07 12.01
N TYR A 83 -3.72 -10.94 12.62
CA TYR A 83 -3.23 -9.61 12.22
C TYR A 83 -2.59 -8.89 13.40
N PRO A 84 -1.44 -8.19 13.18
CA PRO A 84 -0.76 -7.44 14.23
C PRO A 84 -1.47 -6.13 14.60
N CYS A 85 -2.28 -5.61 13.67
CA CYS A 85 -3.04 -4.36 13.83
C CYS A 85 -4.25 -4.37 12.91
N TYR A 86 -5.18 -3.46 13.18
CA TYR A 86 -6.38 -3.22 12.38
C TYR A 86 -6.45 -1.73 12.08
N SER A 87 -6.91 -1.38 10.88
CA SER A 87 -7.36 -0.04 10.58
C SER A 87 -8.76 0.18 11.18
N PHE A 88 -9.07 1.42 11.50
CA PHE A 88 -10.38 1.81 12.03
C PHE A 88 -11.03 2.79 11.06
N GLU A 89 -12.33 2.61 10.88
CA GLU A 89 -13.13 3.48 10.03
C GLU A 89 -14.44 3.83 10.74
N PHE A 90 -14.95 5.02 10.48
CA PHE A 90 -16.33 5.36 10.73
C PHE A 90 -16.95 5.95 9.47
N HIS A 91 -18.21 5.67 9.24
CA HIS A 91 -18.94 6.10 8.07
C HIS A 91 -20.19 6.88 8.48
N LEU A 92 -20.43 8.00 7.80
CA LEU A 92 -21.63 8.82 7.97
C LEU A 92 -22.27 9.02 6.60
N ALA A 93 -23.44 8.41 6.39
CA ALA A 93 -24.25 8.58 5.21
C ALA A 93 -25.50 9.39 5.52
N LEU A 94 -25.71 10.49 4.80
CA LEU A 94 -26.99 11.22 4.81
C LEU A 94 -27.85 10.73 3.66
N VAL A 95 -28.97 10.08 3.98
CA VAL A 95 -29.86 9.46 3.01
C VAL A 95 -31.21 10.17 3.01
N ALA A 96 -31.66 10.57 1.82
CA ALA A 96 -33.03 10.98 1.60
C ALA A 96 -33.85 9.76 1.14
N PHE A 97 -35.08 9.67 1.59
CA PHE A 97 -35.99 8.59 1.21
C PHE A 97 -37.28 9.17 0.61
N ASP A 98 -37.62 8.73 -0.60
CA ASP A 98 -38.88 9.06 -1.20
C ASP A 98 -39.93 8.02 -0.78
N PRO A 99 -40.92 8.43 0.07
CA PRO A 99 -41.90 7.48 0.60
C PRO A 99 -42.94 7.04 -0.45
N ILE A 100 -43.05 7.75 -1.58
CA ILE A 100 -44.05 7.46 -2.62
C ILE A 100 -43.53 6.29 -3.51
N ILE A 101 -42.29 6.36 -3.91
CA ILE A 101 -41.68 5.35 -4.79
C ILE A 101 -40.76 4.39 -4.04
N GLY A 102 -40.55 4.59 -2.74
CA GLY A 102 -39.71 3.75 -1.90
C GLY A 102 -38.20 3.84 -2.23
N LYS A 103 -37.74 4.93 -2.86
CA LYS A 103 -36.36 5.07 -3.34
C LYS A 103 -35.47 5.80 -2.33
N PRO A 104 -34.41 5.17 -1.83
CA PRO A 104 -33.33 5.86 -1.10
C PRO A 104 -32.40 6.58 -2.07
N GLU A 105 -31.86 7.72 -1.64
CA GLU A 105 -30.84 8.50 -2.34
C GLU A 105 -29.79 8.96 -1.35
N ILE A 106 -28.51 8.63 -1.58
CA ILE A 106 -27.42 9.09 -0.72
C ILE A 106 -27.07 10.54 -1.11
N ARG A 107 -27.33 11.48 -0.19
CA ARG A 107 -27.09 12.91 -0.41
C ARG A 107 -25.67 13.34 -0.12
N SER A 108 -25.03 12.72 0.85
CA SER A 108 -23.62 12.90 1.16
C SER A 108 -23.05 11.68 1.88
N TYR A 109 -21.76 11.48 1.74
CA TYR A 109 -21.05 10.41 2.40
C TYR A 109 -19.73 10.94 2.97
N THR A 110 -19.51 10.75 4.26
CA THR A 110 -18.27 11.16 4.94
C THR A 110 -17.65 9.94 5.60
N ILE A 111 -16.34 9.81 5.46
CA ILE A 111 -15.58 8.75 6.09
C ILE A 111 -14.42 9.31 6.92
N GLY A 112 -14.24 8.78 8.13
CA GLY A 112 -12.99 8.92 8.87
C GLY A 112 -12.25 7.60 8.85
N HIS A 113 -11.01 7.61 8.36
CA HIS A 113 -10.17 6.43 8.20
C HIS A 113 -8.84 6.60 8.92
N ASP A 114 -8.46 5.64 9.76
CA ASP A 114 -7.17 5.58 10.41
C ASP A 114 -6.45 4.25 10.05
N CYS A 115 -5.49 4.34 9.16
CA CYS A 115 -4.58 3.24 8.81
C CYS A 115 -3.16 3.43 9.38
N GLY A 116 -2.97 4.39 10.29
CA GLY A 116 -1.65 4.81 10.73
C GLY A 116 -0.91 5.62 9.65
N THR A 117 0.39 5.38 9.46
CA THR A 117 1.18 6.12 8.47
C THR A 117 0.84 5.68 7.03
N ALA A 118 0.17 6.54 6.28
CA ALA A 118 -0.13 6.30 4.88
C ALA A 118 1.15 6.35 4.01
N ILE A 119 1.64 5.20 3.56
CA ILE A 119 2.81 5.11 2.66
C ILE A 119 2.49 5.73 1.29
N ASN A 120 1.30 5.47 0.79
CA ASN A 120 0.78 6.08 -0.44
C ASN A 120 -0.67 6.54 -0.21
N PRO A 121 -0.91 7.83 0.04
CA PRO A 121 -2.24 8.35 0.32
C PRO A 121 -3.25 8.11 -0.82
N ALA A 122 -2.81 8.16 -2.07
CA ALA A 122 -3.69 7.93 -3.21
C ALA A 122 -4.23 6.48 -3.25
N ILE A 123 -3.40 5.50 -2.89
CA ILE A 123 -3.83 4.10 -2.77
C ILE A 123 -4.82 3.95 -1.61
N VAL A 124 -4.53 4.55 -0.45
CA VAL A 124 -5.43 4.49 0.71
C VAL A 124 -6.81 5.04 0.33
N SER A 125 -6.87 6.24 -0.24
CA SER A 125 -8.14 6.84 -0.69
C SER A 125 -8.86 5.98 -1.73
N GLY A 126 -8.13 5.46 -2.73
CA GLY A 126 -8.72 4.61 -3.78
C GLY A 126 -9.31 3.32 -3.24
N MET A 127 -8.65 2.66 -2.29
CA MET A 127 -9.17 1.45 -1.64
C MET A 127 -10.41 1.75 -0.79
N THR A 128 -10.37 2.84 -0.02
CA THR A 128 -11.50 3.29 0.82
C THR A 128 -12.73 3.60 -0.05
N TYR A 129 -12.56 4.39 -1.11
CA TYR A 129 -13.65 4.71 -2.04
C TYR A 129 -14.21 3.47 -2.74
N GLY A 130 -13.33 2.55 -3.15
CA GLY A 130 -13.73 1.27 -3.72
C GLY A 130 -14.56 0.43 -2.75
N GLY A 131 -14.17 0.37 -1.48
CA GLY A 131 -14.91 -0.30 -0.42
C GLY A 131 -16.31 0.29 -0.20
N ILE A 132 -16.42 1.63 -0.19
CA ILE A 132 -17.69 2.33 -0.07
C ILE A 132 -18.61 2.04 -1.27
N ALA A 133 -18.06 2.09 -2.50
CA ALA A 133 -18.81 1.78 -3.71
C ALA A 133 -19.37 0.35 -3.68
N HIS A 134 -18.57 -0.63 -3.24
CA HIS A 134 -19.04 -2.01 -3.01
C HIS A 134 -20.17 -2.06 -1.97
N GLY A 135 -20.03 -1.33 -0.86
CA GLY A 135 -21.08 -1.29 0.17
C GLY A 135 -22.38 -0.68 -0.33
N ILE A 136 -22.31 0.37 -1.14
CA ILE A 136 -23.48 0.99 -1.78
C ILE A 136 -24.13 0.00 -2.75
N GLY A 137 -23.34 -0.68 -3.57
CA GLY A 137 -23.83 -1.71 -4.49
C GLY A 137 -24.59 -2.80 -3.75
N ALA A 138 -23.98 -3.40 -2.75
CA ALA A 138 -24.56 -4.47 -1.94
C ALA A 138 -25.83 -4.05 -1.19
N ALA A 139 -25.92 -2.77 -0.77
CA ALA A 139 -27.07 -2.29 -0.01
C ALA A 139 -28.26 -1.86 -0.86
N LEU A 140 -28.02 -1.35 -2.08
CA LEU A 140 -29.05 -0.66 -2.86
C LEU A 140 -29.33 -1.24 -4.24
N LEU A 141 -28.44 -2.06 -4.80
CA LEU A 141 -28.50 -2.44 -6.21
C LEU A 141 -28.34 -3.94 -6.46
N GLU A 142 -27.36 -4.56 -5.81
CA GLU A 142 -26.93 -5.92 -6.09
C GLU A 142 -27.85 -6.95 -5.41
N GLU A 143 -28.48 -7.82 -6.20
CA GLU A 143 -29.36 -8.88 -5.70
C GLU A 143 -29.19 -10.16 -6.50
N PHE A 144 -29.03 -11.28 -5.82
CA PHE A 144 -29.17 -12.61 -6.40
C PHE A 144 -30.57 -13.13 -6.16
N ALA A 145 -31.38 -13.10 -7.20
CA ALA A 145 -32.74 -13.67 -7.18
C ALA A 145 -32.71 -15.13 -7.59
N TYR A 146 -33.43 -15.97 -6.84
CA TYR A 146 -33.59 -17.39 -7.12
C TYR A 146 -35.07 -17.72 -7.28
N ASP A 147 -35.40 -18.68 -8.17
CA ASP A 147 -36.73 -19.22 -8.25
C ASP A 147 -37.02 -20.26 -7.16
N GLU A 148 -38.24 -20.78 -7.12
CA GLU A 148 -38.69 -21.80 -6.14
C GLU A 148 -37.87 -23.10 -6.21
N SER A 149 -37.23 -23.40 -7.33
CA SER A 149 -36.36 -24.55 -7.52
C SER A 149 -34.91 -24.32 -7.09
N GLY A 150 -34.54 -23.08 -6.71
CA GLY A 150 -33.20 -22.67 -6.39
C GLY A 150 -32.35 -22.33 -7.62
N GLN A 151 -32.95 -22.14 -8.79
CA GLN A 151 -32.27 -21.71 -10.00
C GLN A 151 -31.99 -20.18 -9.89
N LEU A 152 -30.73 -19.77 -10.16
CA LEU A 152 -30.37 -18.36 -10.22
C LEU A 152 -31.07 -17.68 -11.42
N MET A 153 -31.83 -16.63 -11.12
CA MET A 153 -32.55 -15.83 -12.12
C MET A 153 -31.73 -14.63 -12.57
N THR A 154 -30.87 -14.09 -11.68
CA THR A 154 -29.96 -12.98 -11.99
C THR A 154 -28.75 -13.52 -12.75
N GLN A 155 -28.80 -13.49 -14.09
CA GLN A 155 -27.82 -14.18 -14.94
C GLN A 155 -26.89 -13.24 -15.73
N SER A 156 -27.20 -11.96 -15.76
CA SER A 156 -26.45 -10.98 -16.53
C SER A 156 -26.31 -9.64 -15.78
N PHE A 157 -25.45 -8.74 -16.25
CA PHE A 157 -25.37 -7.38 -15.71
C PHE A 157 -26.58 -6.49 -16.02
N LEU A 158 -27.55 -6.99 -16.75
CA LEU A 158 -28.87 -6.34 -16.88
C LEU A 158 -29.75 -6.62 -15.66
N ASP A 159 -29.52 -7.75 -15.01
CA ASP A 159 -30.28 -8.21 -13.85
C ASP A 159 -29.53 -7.95 -12.56
N TYR A 160 -28.22 -8.20 -12.57
CA TYR A 160 -27.32 -7.90 -11.44
C TYR A 160 -26.73 -6.51 -11.62
N LEU A 161 -27.34 -5.55 -10.95
CA LEU A 161 -26.96 -4.14 -11.07
C LEU A 161 -25.77 -3.83 -10.19
N MET A 162 -24.69 -3.37 -10.81
CA MET A 162 -23.54 -2.82 -10.06
C MET A 162 -23.61 -1.30 -10.04
N PRO A 163 -23.09 -0.65 -8.98
CA PRO A 163 -23.08 0.81 -8.91
C PRO A 163 -22.18 1.40 -9.99
N SER A 164 -22.68 2.40 -10.69
CA SER A 164 -21.89 3.27 -11.57
C SER A 164 -21.42 4.53 -10.82
N SER A 165 -20.66 5.37 -11.49
CA SER A 165 -20.26 6.68 -10.93
C SER A 165 -21.45 7.63 -10.65
N HIS A 166 -22.65 7.27 -11.10
CA HIS A 166 -23.84 8.07 -10.86
C HIS A 166 -24.49 7.76 -9.50
N GLU A 167 -24.42 6.50 -9.06
CA GLU A 167 -24.98 6.05 -7.78
C GLU A 167 -24.04 6.26 -6.60
N VAL A 168 -22.74 6.39 -6.86
CA VAL A 168 -21.75 6.66 -5.80
C VAL A 168 -21.63 8.18 -5.62
N PRO A 169 -21.95 8.73 -4.42
CA PRO A 169 -21.83 10.16 -4.15
C PRO A 169 -20.38 10.60 -4.05
N ASP A 170 -20.15 11.91 -4.04
CA ASP A 170 -18.87 12.48 -3.64
C ASP A 170 -18.58 12.11 -2.18
N ILE A 171 -17.45 11.44 -1.96
CA ILE A 171 -17.02 10.97 -0.64
C ILE A 171 -16.02 11.97 -0.05
N GLN A 172 -16.27 12.41 1.18
CA GLN A 172 -15.45 13.37 1.93
C GLN A 172 -14.72 12.71 3.09
#